data_5a891ca6766aeeb4a7c61cee8c449e57
#
_entry.id   5a891ca6766aeeb4a7c61cee8c449e57
#
_cell.length_a   1.000
_cell.length_b   1.000
_cell.length_c   1.000
_cell.angle_alpha   90.00
_cell.angle_beta   90.00
_cell.angle_gamma   90.00
#
_symmetry.space_group_name_H-M   'P 1'
#
loop_
_entity.id
_entity.type
_entity.pdbx_description
1 polymer ?
#
loop_
_entity_poly.entity_id
_entity_poly.type
_entity_poly.pdbx_seq_one_letter_code
_entity_poly.pdbx_strand_id
1 'polypeptide(L)'
;LNARISLHSFSCLFILLLVPSHNFSINCVVYPMRLRKKERQQLLKETIEENPFVTDEELAEKFSVSIQTIRLDRLELSIPELRERIKDVAKKNFSEQVRSLPIDEVIGEIIDIDLDERAISILEITKNHVFKRNSIARGHHLFAQANSLAVAVIDXELALTAKANIRFIXPVKEGDRVIAKAKVVNRMDEKGRTLVEVNSYVNQKLVFTGEFYMYRSNKPLKESQNENSH
;
A
#
# COMPACT_ATOMS: atom_id res chain seq x y z
N LEU A 1 13.75 -22.83 45.97
CA LEU A 1 12.78 -22.06 45.15
C LEU A 1 12.63 -22.77 43.81
N ASN A 2 11.47 -23.41 43.63
CA ASN A 2 11.17 -24.29 42.50
C ASN A 2 10.72 -23.50 41.27
N ALA A 3 11.49 -23.60 40.22
CA ALA A 3 11.01 -23.21 38.89
C ALA A 3 10.58 -24.49 38.15
N ARG A 4 9.28 -24.64 37.92
CA ARG A 4 8.73 -25.73 37.13
C ARG A 4 8.91 -25.41 35.66
N ILE A 5 9.79 -26.16 35.00
CA ILE A 5 9.88 -26.16 33.54
C ILE A 5 8.95 -27.27 33.01
N SER A 6 7.91 -26.90 32.34
CA SER A 6 7.01 -27.86 31.69
C SER A 6 7.65 -28.36 30.39
N LEU A 7 8.17 -29.60 30.43
CA LEU A 7 8.61 -30.31 29.24
C LEU A 7 7.39 -30.90 28.55
N HIS A 8 7.01 -30.34 27.41
CA HIS A 8 6.09 -31.02 26.47
C HIS A 8 6.87 -32.06 25.68
N SER A 9 6.47 -33.30 25.84
CA SER A 9 7.03 -34.53 25.34
C SER A 9 7.16 -34.57 23.81
N PHE A 10 8.38 -34.52 23.31
CA PHE A 10 8.70 -34.99 21.96
C PHE A 10 9.13 -36.47 22.07
N SER A 11 8.25 -37.35 21.67
CA SER A 11 8.56 -38.78 21.57
C SER A 11 9.40 -39.02 20.31
N CYS A 12 10.70 -39.05 20.48
CA CYS A 12 11.63 -39.45 19.41
C CYS A 12 11.94 -40.95 19.64
N LEU A 13 11.40 -41.81 18.76
CA LEU A 13 11.64 -43.23 18.78
C LEU A 13 13.05 -43.49 18.21
N PHE A 14 14.03 -43.71 19.09
CA PHE A 14 15.39 -44.14 18.74
C PHE A 14 15.39 -45.63 18.47
N ILE A 15 15.63 -46.05 17.24
CA ILE A 15 16.02 -47.44 16.93
C ILE A 15 17.55 -47.47 16.88
N LEU A 16 18.16 -48.02 17.92
CA LEU A 16 19.60 -48.17 18.01
C LEU A 16 20.00 -49.51 17.39
N LEU A 17 20.59 -49.47 16.19
CA LEU A 17 21.27 -50.62 15.60
C LEU A 17 22.79 -50.48 15.87
N LEU A 18 23.34 -51.32 16.72
CA LEU A 18 24.76 -51.42 17.01
C LEU A 18 25.50 -52.08 15.86
N VAL A 19 26.39 -51.38 15.17
CA VAL A 19 27.42 -51.92 14.29
C VAL A 19 28.76 -51.28 14.69
N PRO A 20 29.80 -52.08 14.94
CA PRO A 20 31.08 -51.55 15.44
C PRO A 20 31.97 -50.96 14.35
N SER A 21 32.60 -49.88 14.72
CA SER A 21 33.80 -49.22 14.17
C SER A 21 33.91 -49.00 12.65
N HIS A 22 33.65 -47.78 12.26
CA HIS A 22 34.44 -46.88 11.42
C HIS A 22 33.68 -45.55 11.27
N ASN A 23 34.38 -44.43 11.29
CA ASN A 23 33.83 -43.09 11.24
C ASN A 23 32.55 -42.96 10.36
N PHE A 24 31.40 -43.05 11.00
CA PHE A 24 30.12 -42.81 10.37
C PHE A 24 29.68 -41.37 10.68
N SER A 25 29.84 -40.50 9.74
CA SER A 25 29.16 -39.21 9.76
C SER A 25 27.66 -39.47 9.59
N ILE A 26 26.92 -39.44 10.67
CA ILE A 26 25.46 -39.59 10.60
C ILE A 26 24.89 -38.30 9.99
N ASN A 27 24.74 -38.29 8.67
CA ASN A 27 23.87 -37.34 8.01
C ASN A 27 22.43 -37.73 8.36
N CYS A 28 21.92 -37.15 9.45
CA CYS A 28 20.52 -37.29 9.81
C CYS A 28 19.70 -36.55 8.75
N VAL A 29 19.25 -37.27 7.75
CA VAL A 29 18.28 -36.74 6.77
C VAL A 29 16.96 -36.63 7.50
N VAL A 30 16.71 -35.48 8.10
CA VAL A 30 15.40 -35.16 8.65
C VAL A 30 14.46 -34.98 7.47
N TYR A 31 13.71 -36.03 7.14
CA TYR A 31 12.60 -35.88 6.18
C TYR A 31 11.59 -34.92 6.81
N PRO A 32 11.29 -33.80 6.17
CA PRO A 32 10.30 -32.90 6.73
C PRO A 32 8.95 -33.63 6.78
N MET A 33 8.45 -33.82 8.00
CA MET A 33 7.14 -34.44 8.22
C MET A 33 6.08 -33.57 7.56
N ARG A 34 5.36 -34.12 6.58
CA ARG A 34 4.34 -33.39 5.84
C ARG A 34 3.25 -32.88 6.80
N LEU A 35 3.20 -31.57 6.97
CA LEU A 35 2.24 -30.92 7.86
C LEU A 35 0.79 -31.24 7.43
N ARG A 36 -0.07 -31.48 8.40
CA ARG A 36 -1.52 -31.57 8.14
C ARG A 36 -2.02 -30.22 7.63
N LYS A 37 -3.05 -30.24 6.81
CA LYS A 37 -3.59 -29.03 6.15
C LYS A 37 -3.83 -27.87 7.14
N LYS A 38 -4.51 -28.13 8.25
CA LYS A 38 -4.83 -27.08 9.24
C LYS A 38 -3.57 -26.49 9.88
N GLU A 39 -2.59 -27.31 10.22
CA GLU A 39 -1.30 -26.86 10.79
C GLU A 39 -0.51 -26.03 9.78
N ARG A 40 -0.46 -26.53 8.55
CA ARG A 40 0.19 -25.79 7.44
C ARG A 40 -0.47 -24.43 7.20
N GLN A 41 -1.79 -24.39 7.17
CA GLN A 41 -2.55 -23.13 6.95
C GLN A 41 -2.31 -22.12 8.08
N GLN A 42 -2.23 -22.59 9.34
CA GLN A 42 -1.92 -21.72 10.47
C GLN A 42 -0.51 -21.12 10.35
N LEU A 43 0.49 -21.97 10.08
CA LEU A 43 1.88 -21.53 9.90
C LEU A 43 2.05 -20.67 8.67
N LEU A 44 1.30 -20.94 7.61
CA LEU A 44 1.27 -20.11 6.39
C LEU A 44 0.81 -18.68 6.71
N LYS A 45 -0.27 -18.54 7.46
CA LYS A 45 -0.79 -17.25 7.90
C LYS A 45 0.25 -16.49 8.74
N GLU A 46 0.82 -17.14 9.75
CA GLU A 46 1.86 -16.56 10.62
C GLU A 46 3.09 -16.12 9.81
N THR A 47 3.57 -16.96 8.89
CA THR A 47 4.74 -16.65 8.04
C THR A 47 4.48 -15.40 7.18
N ILE A 48 3.28 -15.29 6.60
CA ILE A 48 2.92 -14.14 5.76
C ILE A 48 2.71 -12.87 6.61
N GLU A 49 2.18 -12.99 7.82
CA GLU A 49 2.06 -11.85 8.75
C GLU A 49 3.42 -11.33 9.20
N GLU A 50 4.39 -12.23 9.43
CA GLU A 50 5.77 -11.85 9.76
C GLU A 50 6.53 -11.25 8.58
N ASN A 51 6.33 -11.82 7.39
CA ASN A 51 6.98 -11.34 6.16
C ASN A 51 5.98 -11.31 4.99
N PRO A 52 5.33 -10.17 4.76
CA PRO A 52 4.38 -10.02 3.65
C PRO A 52 4.98 -10.18 2.24
N PHE A 53 6.31 -10.11 2.13
CA PHE A 53 7.02 -10.17 0.84
C PHE A 53 7.37 -11.60 0.40
N VAL A 54 7.13 -12.61 1.25
CA VAL A 54 7.45 -14.02 0.94
C VAL A 54 6.67 -14.49 -0.29
N THR A 55 7.34 -15.18 -1.21
CA THR A 55 6.74 -15.68 -2.46
C THR A 55 6.05 -17.02 -2.26
N ASP A 56 5.16 -17.39 -3.20
CA ASP A 56 4.51 -18.71 -3.17
C ASP A 56 5.55 -19.84 -3.36
N GLU A 57 6.64 -19.57 -4.08
CA GLU A 57 7.75 -20.50 -4.29
C GLU A 57 8.50 -20.78 -2.96
N GLU A 58 8.87 -19.73 -2.24
CA GLU A 58 9.54 -19.84 -0.94
C GLU A 58 8.65 -20.57 0.08
N LEU A 59 7.35 -20.27 0.08
CA LEU A 59 6.40 -20.96 0.96
C LEU A 59 6.24 -22.44 0.58
N ALA A 60 6.22 -22.76 -0.70
CA ALA A 60 6.15 -24.13 -1.19
C ALA A 60 7.36 -24.94 -0.76
N GLU A 61 8.56 -24.34 -0.85
CA GLU A 61 9.81 -24.94 -0.37
C GLU A 61 9.79 -25.11 1.17
N LYS A 62 9.46 -24.05 1.91
CA LYS A 62 9.38 -24.06 3.40
C LYS A 62 8.47 -25.17 3.92
N PHE A 63 7.31 -25.37 3.29
CA PHE A 63 6.32 -26.36 3.75
C PHE A 63 6.39 -27.70 3.01
N SER A 64 7.35 -27.88 2.10
CA SER A 64 7.54 -29.09 1.28
C SER A 64 6.26 -29.53 0.58
N VAL A 65 5.59 -28.58 -0.09
CA VAL A 65 4.37 -28.79 -0.88
C VAL A 65 4.50 -28.11 -2.25
N SER A 66 3.54 -28.39 -3.14
CA SER A 66 3.52 -27.69 -4.44
C SER A 66 3.06 -26.24 -4.30
N ILE A 67 3.51 -25.37 -5.19
CA ILE A 67 3.06 -23.96 -5.32
C ILE A 67 1.52 -23.93 -5.41
N GLN A 68 0.94 -24.88 -6.15
CA GLN A 68 -0.52 -24.95 -6.28
C GLN A 68 -1.21 -25.19 -4.93
N THR A 69 -0.60 -26.02 -4.05
CA THR A 69 -1.11 -26.23 -2.69
C THR A 69 -1.11 -24.92 -1.89
N ILE A 70 -0.03 -24.14 -1.99
CA ILE A 70 0.08 -22.83 -1.33
C ILE A 70 -1.02 -21.87 -1.84
N ARG A 71 -1.22 -21.80 -3.15
CA ARG A 71 -2.26 -20.95 -3.76
C ARG A 71 -3.66 -21.30 -3.28
N LEU A 72 -3.96 -22.60 -3.18
CA LEU A 72 -5.25 -23.08 -2.66
C LEU A 72 -5.42 -22.74 -1.18
N ASP A 73 -4.38 -22.96 -0.37
CA ASP A 73 -4.39 -22.62 1.04
C ASP A 73 -4.60 -21.11 1.25
N ARG A 74 -3.90 -20.25 0.48
CA ARG A 74 -4.10 -18.79 0.54
C ARG A 74 -5.54 -18.39 0.18
N LEU A 75 -6.10 -18.97 -0.89
CA LEU A 75 -7.49 -18.71 -1.30
C LEU A 75 -8.48 -19.04 -0.19
N GLU A 76 -8.32 -20.21 0.43
CA GLU A 76 -9.19 -20.62 1.55
C GLU A 76 -9.08 -19.71 2.76
N LEU A 77 -7.88 -19.16 3.01
CA LEU A 77 -7.62 -18.24 4.10
C LEU A 77 -7.92 -16.77 3.75
N SER A 78 -8.36 -16.50 2.52
CA SER A 78 -8.58 -15.14 1.99
C SER A 78 -7.31 -14.27 2.06
N ILE A 79 -6.13 -14.90 1.93
CA ILE A 79 -4.84 -14.20 1.91
C ILE A 79 -4.54 -13.78 0.47
N PRO A 80 -4.33 -12.48 0.19
CA PRO A 80 -4.08 -12.01 -1.16
C PRO A 80 -2.73 -12.49 -1.71
N GLU A 81 -2.59 -12.44 -3.03
CA GLU A 81 -1.32 -12.75 -3.70
C GLU A 81 -0.25 -11.69 -3.40
N LEU A 82 1.02 -12.05 -3.63
CA LEU A 82 2.18 -11.23 -3.30
C LEU A 82 2.05 -9.78 -3.77
N ARG A 83 1.61 -9.55 -5.00
CA ARG A 83 1.46 -8.20 -5.57
C ARG A 83 0.50 -7.33 -4.74
N GLU A 84 -0.61 -7.89 -4.30
CA GLU A 84 -1.59 -7.15 -3.47
C GLU A 84 -1.05 -6.95 -2.05
N ARG A 85 -0.37 -7.95 -1.46
CA ARG A 85 0.29 -7.79 -0.15
C ARG A 85 1.32 -6.66 -0.15
N ILE A 86 2.14 -6.57 -1.23
CA ILE A 86 3.13 -5.48 -1.39
C ILE A 86 2.42 -4.12 -1.42
N LYS A 87 1.32 -4.02 -2.17
CA LYS A 87 0.51 -2.79 -2.21
C LYS A 87 -0.06 -2.43 -0.84
N ASP A 88 -0.56 -3.41 -0.09
CA ASP A 88 -1.13 -3.18 1.24
C ASP A 88 -0.06 -2.65 2.22
N VAL A 89 1.16 -3.21 2.17
CA VAL A 89 2.29 -2.72 2.98
C VAL A 89 2.67 -1.29 2.58
N ALA A 90 2.79 -1.02 1.28
CA ALA A 90 3.08 0.32 0.77
C ALA A 90 1.99 1.32 1.21
N LYS A 91 0.72 0.93 1.07
CA LYS A 91 -0.41 1.76 1.48
C LYS A 91 -0.37 2.07 2.98
N LYS A 92 -0.04 1.09 3.83
CA LYS A 92 0.13 1.30 5.27
C LYS A 92 1.25 2.31 5.56
N ASN A 93 2.41 2.15 4.92
CA ASN A 93 3.54 3.07 5.10
C ASN A 93 3.16 4.50 4.70
N PHE A 94 2.48 4.69 3.57
CA PHE A 94 2.02 6.01 3.14
C PHE A 94 0.92 6.58 4.06
N SER A 95 0.04 5.72 4.61
CA SER A 95 -0.99 6.18 5.54
C SER A 95 -0.41 6.72 6.86
N GLU A 96 0.77 6.25 7.26
CA GLU A 96 1.48 6.78 8.43
C GLU A 96 2.21 8.09 8.12
N GLN A 97 2.57 8.32 6.86
CA GLN A 97 3.27 9.52 6.42
C GLN A 97 2.32 10.68 6.13
N VAL A 98 1.23 10.42 5.38
CA VAL A 98 0.28 11.49 4.99
C VAL A 98 -0.52 11.93 6.21
N ARG A 99 -0.41 13.22 6.55
CA ARG A 99 -1.03 13.82 7.76
C ARG A 99 -2.27 14.65 7.46
N SER A 100 -2.32 15.22 6.27
CA SER A 100 -3.31 16.23 5.86
C SER A 100 -4.68 15.67 5.46
N LEU A 101 -4.74 14.35 5.11
CA LEU A 101 -5.99 13.65 4.81
C LEU A 101 -5.81 12.13 4.96
N PRO A 102 -6.88 11.40 5.27
CA PRO A 102 -6.83 9.93 5.26
C PRO A 102 -6.45 9.38 3.89
N ILE A 103 -5.61 8.35 3.84
CA ILE A 103 -5.10 7.79 2.58
C ILE A 103 -6.22 7.26 1.66
N ASP A 104 -7.33 6.82 2.23
CA ASP A 104 -8.51 6.33 1.50
C ASP A 104 -9.34 7.44 0.86
N GLU A 105 -9.10 8.70 1.24
CA GLU A 105 -9.69 9.89 0.59
C GLU A 105 -8.85 10.39 -0.60
N VAL A 106 -7.64 9.89 -0.78
CA VAL A 106 -6.80 10.23 -1.93
C VAL A 106 -7.39 9.60 -3.20
N ILE A 107 -7.58 10.39 -4.22
CA ILE A 107 -8.06 9.89 -5.51
C ILE A 107 -6.86 9.36 -6.32
N GLY A 108 -6.90 8.06 -6.61
CA GLY A 108 -5.77 7.34 -7.19
C GLY A 108 -4.92 6.68 -6.11
N GLU A 109 -3.84 6.05 -6.53
CA GLU A 109 -2.91 5.29 -5.68
C GLU A 109 -1.60 6.08 -5.57
N ILE A 110 -1.20 6.45 -4.34
CA ILE A 110 0.10 7.11 -4.10
C ILE A 110 1.21 6.07 -4.34
N ILE A 111 2.19 6.44 -5.15
CA ILE A 111 3.34 5.61 -5.50
C ILE A 111 4.61 6.09 -4.78
N ASP A 112 4.70 7.40 -4.57
CA ASP A 112 5.87 8.01 -3.93
C ASP A 112 5.46 9.32 -3.29
N ILE A 113 5.98 9.61 -2.11
CA ILE A 113 5.71 10.88 -1.43
C ILE A 113 6.88 11.29 -0.54
N ASP A 114 7.36 12.51 -0.75
CA ASP A 114 8.26 13.24 0.14
C ASP A 114 7.50 14.50 0.60
N LEU A 115 7.10 14.52 1.86
CA LEU A 115 6.27 15.61 2.39
C LEU A 115 6.97 16.97 2.24
N ASP A 116 6.18 17.98 1.88
CA ASP A 116 6.61 19.34 1.56
C ASP A 116 7.60 19.44 0.39
N GLU A 117 7.79 18.36 -0.37
CA GLU A 117 8.66 18.36 -1.56
C GLU A 117 7.93 17.90 -2.81
N ARG A 118 7.54 16.61 -2.85
CA ARG A 118 6.94 16.02 -4.07
C ARG A 118 6.07 14.81 -3.75
N ALA A 119 5.18 14.50 -4.66
CA ALA A 119 4.39 13.27 -4.58
C ALA A 119 4.01 12.78 -5.99
N ILE A 120 3.78 11.47 -6.11
CA ILE A 120 3.35 10.84 -7.37
C ILE A 120 2.16 9.93 -7.05
N SER A 121 1.10 10.05 -7.86
CA SER A 121 -0.03 9.11 -7.80
C SER A 121 -0.39 8.60 -9.19
N ILE A 122 -1.03 7.43 -9.22
CA ILE A 122 -1.56 6.80 -10.44
C ILE A 122 -3.08 6.65 -10.31
N LEU A 123 -3.79 7.00 -11.36
CA LEU A 123 -5.24 6.78 -11.49
C LEU A 123 -5.52 6.00 -12.78
N GLU A 124 -6.07 4.82 -12.65
CA GLU A 124 -6.54 4.04 -13.80
C GLU A 124 -7.93 4.52 -14.22
N ILE A 125 -8.08 4.92 -15.48
CA ILE A 125 -9.34 5.43 -15.99
C ILE A 125 -10.24 4.26 -16.44
N THR A 126 -11.27 4.02 -15.66
CA THR A 126 -12.25 2.94 -15.90
C THR A 126 -13.52 3.50 -16.56
N LYS A 127 -14.44 2.62 -16.94
CA LYS A 127 -15.79 2.96 -17.44
C LYS A 127 -16.55 3.95 -16.55
N ASN A 128 -16.30 3.92 -15.25
CA ASN A 128 -16.96 4.81 -14.29
C ASN A 128 -16.42 6.24 -14.33
N HIS A 129 -15.27 6.46 -14.95
CA HIS A 129 -14.60 7.76 -15.02
C HIS A 129 -14.89 8.52 -16.32
N VAL A 130 -15.51 7.88 -17.32
CA VAL A 130 -15.66 8.45 -18.65
C VAL A 130 -17.11 8.82 -18.98
N PHE A 131 -17.29 9.68 -20.00
CA PHE A 131 -18.58 9.89 -20.62
C PHE A 131 -18.92 8.67 -21.49
N LYS A 132 -20.11 8.12 -21.34
CA LYS A 132 -20.58 6.94 -22.10
C LYS A 132 -20.56 7.15 -23.61
N ARG A 133 -20.73 8.39 -24.06
CA ARG A 133 -20.84 8.74 -25.47
C ARG A 133 -19.54 8.66 -26.26
N ASN A 134 -18.41 8.96 -25.64
CA ASN A 134 -17.12 9.11 -26.34
C ASN A 134 -15.92 8.51 -25.61
N SER A 135 -16.15 7.84 -24.47
CA SER A 135 -15.10 7.22 -23.62
C SER A 135 -13.98 8.18 -23.19
N ILE A 136 -14.27 9.49 -23.16
CA ILE A 136 -13.33 10.52 -22.66
C ILE A 136 -13.56 10.69 -21.15
N ALA A 137 -12.50 10.74 -20.38
CA ALA A 137 -12.53 10.95 -18.94
C ALA A 137 -13.18 12.30 -18.60
N ARG A 138 -14.09 12.26 -17.64
CA ARG A 138 -14.70 13.49 -17.12
C ARG A 138 -13.66 14.26 -16.31
N GLY A 139 -13.48 15.53 -16.62
CA GLY A 139 -12.39 16.35 -16.07
C GLY A 139 -12.31 16.40 -14.54
N HIS A 140 -13.44 16.27 -13.87
CA HIS A 140 -13.43 16.29 -12.41
C HIS A 140 -12.62 15.14 -11.77
N HIS A 141 -12.48 13.97 -12.44
CA HIS A 141 -11.62 12.88 -11.95
C HIS A 141 -10.13 13.27 -11.99
N LEU A 142 -9.71 13.93 -13.08
CA LEU A 142 -8.32 14.42 -13.22
C LEU A 142 -8.04 15.53 -12.18
N PHE A 143 -9.00 16.44 -12.04
CA PHE A 143 -8.93 17.50 -11.00
C PHE A 143 -8.87 16.89 -9.60
N ALA A 144 -9.75 15.92 -9.31
CA ALA A 144 -9.80 15.28 -7.98
C ALA A 144 -8.48 14.57 -7.64
N GLN A 145 -7.89 13.83 -8.60
CA GLN A 145 -6.58 13.22 -8.41
C GLN A 145 -5.51 14.28 -8.11
N ALA A 146 -5.44 15.32 -8.91
CA ALA A 146 -4.44 16.39 -8.76
C ALA A 146 -4.62 17.14 -7.43
N ASN A 147 -5.87 17.45 -7.07
CA ASN A 147 -6.19 18.18 -5.85
C ASN A 147 -5.87 17.36 -4.58
N SER A 148 -6.30 16.09 -4.54
CA SER A 148 -6.00 15.23 -3.38
C SER A 148 -4.49 15.00 -3.22
N LEU A 149 -3.75 14.87 -4.33
CA LEU A 149 -2.29 14.76 -4.29
C LEU A 149 -1.63 16.06 -3.80
N ALA A 150 -2.16 17.22 -4.21
CA ALA A 150 -1.68 18.51 -3.73
C ALA A 150 -1.95 18.72 -2.22
N VAL A 151 -3.04 18.16 -1.69
CA VAL A 151 -3.32 18.14 -0.25
C VAL A 151 -2.34 17.16 0.44
N ALA A 152 -2.23 15.92 -0.07
CA ALA A 152 -1.45 14.85 0.55
C ALA A 152 0.05 15.20 0.73
N VAL A 153 0.63 15.97 -0.20
CA VAL A 153 2.06 16.32 -0.16
C VAL A 153 2.39 17.34 0.95
N ILE A 154 1.40 18.03 1.53
CA ILE A 154 1.60 19.05 2.57
C ILE A 154 1.76 18.39 3.95
N ASP A 155 2.86 18.70 4.61
CA ASP A 155 3.13 18.26 5.98
C ASP A 155 2.45 19.16 7.02
N UNK A 156 1.20 19.00 7.13
CA UNK A 156 0.46 19.68 8.02
C UNK A 156 -0.71 18.88 8.37
N GLU A 157 -1.26 19.06 9.57
CA GLU A 157 -2.48 18.35 9.98
C GLU A 157 -3.72 18.81 9.21
N LEU A 158 -3.72 20.02 8.76
CA LEU A 158 -4.78 20.61 7.94
C LEU A 158 -4.18 21.27 6.71
N ALA A 159 -4.51 20.77 5.54
CA ALA A 159 -4.20 21.41 4.27
C ALA A 159 -5.49 21.53 3.45
N LEU A 160 -5.81 22.73 3.02
CA LEU A 160 -7.02 23.02 2.23
C LEU A 160 -6.65 23.78 0.96
N THR A 161 -7.27 23.42 -0.14
CA THR A 161 -7.10 24.14 -1.39
C THR A 161 -7.89 25.45 -1.34
N ALA A 162 -7.18 26.57 -1.24
CA ALA A 162 -7.79 27.89 -1.22
C ALA A 162 -8.07 28.44 -2.63
N LYS A 163 -7.25 28.03 -3.62
CA LYS A 163 -7.39 28.44 -5.01
C LYS A 163 -6.73 27.40 -5.91
N ALA A 164 -7.29 27.17 -7.08
CA ALA A 164 -6.66 26.33 -8.11
C ALA A 164 -6.76 27.03 -9.49
N ASN A 165 -5.66 27.02 -10.21
CA ASN A 165 -5.59 27.41 -11.64
C ASN A 165 -5.26 26.14 -12.44
N ILE A 166 -6.20 25.65 -13.25
CA ILE A 166 -6.04 24.36 -13.92
C ILE A 166 -6.24 24.46 -15.44
N ARG A 167 -5.59 23.55 -16.17
CA ARG A 167 -5.80 23.40 -17.62
C ARG A 167 -5.87 21.93 -17.99
N PHE A 168 -6.88 21.56 -18.80
CA PHE A 168 -7.00 20.26 -19.43
C PHE A 168 -6.34 20.36 -20.81
N ILE A 169 -5.34 19.61 -21.08
CA ILE A 169 -4.49 19.69 -22.29
C ILE A 169 -4.89 18.66 -23.33
N UNK A 170 -5.06 17.36 -22.92
CA UNK A 170 -5.40 16.43 -23.79
C UNK A 170 -6.45 15.67 -23.24
N PRO A 171 -7.26 15.14 -24.11
CA PRO A 171 -8.25 14.21 -23.59
C PRO A 171 -7.61 12.91 -23.15
N VAL A 172 -8.14 12.37 -22.04
CA VAL A 172 -7.76 11.07 -21.48
C VAL A 172 -8.92 10.10 -21.75
N LYS A 173 -8.63 8.84 -22.06
CA LYS A 173 -9.62 7.84 -22.44
C LYS A 173 -9.72 6.69 -21.44
N GLU A 174 -10.81 5.94 -21.55
CA GLU A 174 -10.96 4.67 -20.84
C GLU A 174 -9.75 3.76 -21.10
N GLY A 175 -9.21 3.14 -20.07
CA GLY A 175 -8.02 2.28 -20.12
C GLY A 175 -6.69 3.02 -19.95
N ASP A 176 -6.70 4.35 -20.04
CA ASP A 176 -5.48 5.13 -19.80
C ASP A 176 -5.11 5.10 -18.31
N ARG A 177 -3.80 5.16 -18.05
CA ARG A 177 -3.24 5.28 -16.71
C ARG A 177 -2.65 6.69 -16.57
N VAL A 178 -3.28 7.50 -15.72
CA VAL A 178 -2.87 8.89 -15.46
C VAL A 178 -1.86 8.92 -14.31
N ILE A 179 -0.66 9.43 -14.60
CA ILE A 179 0.39 9.62 -13.59
C ILE A 179 0.41 11.11 -13.23
N ALA A 180 -0.05 11.46 -12.03
CA ALA A 180 0.03 12.81 -11.49
C ALA A 180 1.31 12.98 -10.69
N LYS A 181 2.00 14.08 -10.89
CA LYS A 181 3.23 14.46 -10.19
C LYS A 181 3.02 15.82 -9.55
N ALA A 182 3.03 15.87 -8.24
CA ALA A 182 2.97 17.10 -7.45
C ALA A 182 4.39 17.55 -7.07
N LYS A 183 4.59 18.85 -7.06
CA LYS A 183 5.83 19.47 -6.58
C LYS A 183 5.47 20.70 -5.76
N VAL A 184 5.96 20.76 -4.54
CA VAL A 184 5.84 21.95 -3.69
C VAL A 184 6.83 23.00 -4.19
N VAL A 185 6.32 24.18 -4.48
CA VAL A 185 7.14 25.32 -4.89
C VAL A 185 7.37 26.19 -3.65
N ASN A 186 8.64 26.39 -3.31
CA ASN A 186 9.03 27.21 -2.14
C ASN A 186 8.71 28.70 -2.35
N ARG A 187 7.45 28.99 -2.69
CA ARG A 187 6.92 30.35 -2.81
C ARG A 187 5.60 30.41 -2.05
N MET A 188 5.56 31.26 -1.06
CA MET A 188 4.29 31.64 -0.46
C MET A 188 3.76 32.85 -1.23
N ASP A 189 2.47 32.85 -1.47
CA ASP A 189 1.82 34.02 -2.03
C ASP A 189 1.65 35.14 -0.95
N GLU A 190 1.09 36.29 -1.36
CA GLU A 190 0.87 37.43 -0.47
C GLU A 190 -0.01 37.10 0.74
N LYS A 191 -0.75 36.00 0.71
CA LYS A 191 -1.62 35.53 1.78
C LYS A 191 -0.99 34.37 2.59
N GLY A 192 0.30 34.07 2.39
CA GLY A 192 1.03 33.02 3.09
C GLY A 192 0.62 31.60 2.69
N ARG A 193 0.05 31.39 1.47
CA ARG A 193 -0.35 30.08 0.99
C ARG A 193 0.79 29.42 0.23
N THR A 194 0.97 28.12 0.47
CA THR A 194 1.98 27.32 -0.24
C THR A 194 1.47 26.96 -1.65
N LEU A 195 2.31 27.13 -2.66
CA LEU A 195 1.99 26.71 -4.03
C LEU A 195 2.44 25.27 -4.27
N VAL A 196 1.52 24.44 -4.77
CA VAL A 196 1.81 23.11 -5.26
C VAL A 196 1.48 23.06 -6.74
N GLU A 197 2.46 22.70 -7.56
CA GLU A 197 2.26 22.44 -9.00
C GLU A 197 1.99 20.96 -9.20
N VAL A 198 0.94 20.63 -9.95
CA VAL A 198 0.63 19.25 -10.31
C VAL A 198 0.54 19.12 -11.83
N ASN A 199 1.30 18.19 -12.38
CA ASN A 199 1.32 17.85 -13.79
C ASN A 199 0.93 16.37 -13.97
N SER A 200 -0.09 16.11 -14.79
CA SER A 200 -0.57 14.75 -15.03
C SER A 200 -0.25 14.31 -16.47
N TYR A 201 0.19 13.06 -16.58
CA TYR A 201 0.71 12.47 -17.83
C TYR A 201 0.01 11.16 -18.16
N VAL A 202 -0.19 10.89 -19.44
CA VAL A 202 -0.53 9.58 -20.00
C VAL A 202 0.52 9.26 -21.07
N ASN A 203 1.20 8.13 -20.94
CA ASN A 203 2.26 7.70 -21.87
C ASN A 203 3.27 8.84 -22.14
N GLN A 204 3.71 9.52 -21.08
CA GLN A 204 4.66 10.65 -21.08
C GLN A 204 4.13 11.95 -21.73
N LYS A 205 2.89 11.97 -22.24
CA LYS A 205 2.26 13.19 -22.75
C LYS A 205 1.53 13.92 -21.63
N LEU A 206 1.75 15.22 -21.51
CA LEU A 206 1.07 16.07 -20.55
C LEU A 206 -0.41 16.18 -20.93
N VAL A 207 -1.31 15.81 -20.03
CA VAL A 207 -2.77 15.82 -20.24
C VAL A 207 -3.50 16.84 -19.36
N PHE A 208 -2.89 17.19 -18.23
CA PHE A 208 -3.46 18.14 -17.25
C PHE A 208 -2.33 18.86 -16.53
N THR A 209 -2.54 20.13 -16.19
CA THR A 209 -1.65 20.89 -15.32
C THR A 209 -2.49 21.74 -14.35
N GLY A 210 -2.00 21.89 -13.12
CA GLY A 210 -2.67 22.71 -12.11
C GLY A 210 -1.69 23.36 -11.13
N GLU A 211 -2.01 24.59 -10.74
CA GLU A 211 -1.38 25.32 -9.64
C GLU A 211 -2.39 25.37 -8.49
N PHE A 212 -2.04 24.80 -7.35
CA PHE A 212 -2.89 24.71 -6.17
C PHE A 212 -2.29 25.57 -5.05
N TYR A 213 -3.01 26.57 -4.62
CA TYR A 213 -2.62 27.47 -3.52
C TYR A 213 -3.20 26.91 -2.23
N MET A 214 -2.34 26.34 -1.39
CA MET A 214 -2.72 25.56 -0.22
C MET A 214 -2.66 26.42 1.04
N TYR A 215 -3.79 26.52 1.75
CA TYR A 215 -3.81 26.94 3.13
C TYR A 215 -3.30 25.78 3.99
N ARG A 216 -2.47 26.07 4.99
CA ARG A 216 -1.94 25.05 5.90
C ARG A 216 -2.00 25.50 7.34
N SER A 217 -2.35 24.58 8.26
CA SER A 217 -2.45 24.86 9.68
C SER A 217 -2.13 23.62 10.50
N ASN A 218 -1.49 23.82 11.62
CA ASN A 218 -1.26 22.76 12.62
C ASN A 218 -2.43 22.67 13.62
N LYS A 219 -3.50 23.43 13.41
CA LYS A 219 -4.68 23.38 14.28
C LYS A 219 -5.85 22.81 13.49
N PRO A 220 -6.50 21.76 14.00
CA PRO A 220 -7.75 21.31 13.39
C PRO A 220 -8.76 22.46 13.42
N LEU A 221 -9.64 22.50 12.42
CA LEU A 221 -10.74 23.45 12.41
C LEU A 221 -11.59 23.19 13.66
N LYS A 222 -11.69 24.19 14.55
CA LYS A 222 -12.65 24.12 15.64
C LYS A 222 -14.03 24.04 15.02
N GLU A 223 -14.78 23.00 15.34
CA GLU A 223 -16.19 22.96 15.04
C GLU A 223 -16.82 24.24 15.57
N SER A 224 -17.35 25.07 14.69
CA SER A 224 -18.12 26.20 15.09
C SER A 224 -19.34 25.69 15.88
N GLN A 225 -19.30 25.80 17.19
CA GLN A 225 -20.50 25.61 17.97
C GLN A 225 -21.48 26.65 17.47
N ASN A 226 -22.52 26.22 16.79
CA ASN A 226 -23.65 27.02 16.44
C ASN A 226 -24.27 27.48 17.77
N GLU A 227 -23.87 28.63 18.26
CA GLU A 227 -24.65 29.35 19.25
C GLU A 227 -25.88 29.91 18.56
N ASN A 228 -26.85 29.04 18.33
CA ASN A 228 -28.22 29.46 18.11
C ASN A 228 -28.79 29.88 19.48
N SER A 229 -28.56 31.09 19.87
CA SER A 229 -29.33 31.69 20.93
C SER A 229 -30.16 32.82 20.35
N HIS A 230 -31.45 32.55 20.22
CA HIS A 230 -32.63 33.42 20.07
C HIS A 230 -32.64 34.45 18.94
#